data_076ff99afc30c707542936a38b669aaf
#
_entry.id   076ff99afc30c707542936a38b669aaf
#
_cell.length_a   1.000
_cell.length_b   1.000
_cell.length_c   1.000
_cell.angle_alpha   90.00
_cell.angle_beta   90.00
_cell.angle_gamma   90.00
#
_symmetry.space_group_name_H-M   'P 1'
#
loop_
_entity.id
_entity.type
_entity.pdbx_description
1 polymer ?
#
loop_
_entity_poly.entity_id
_entity_poly.type
_entity_poly.pdbx_seq_one_letter_code
_entity_poly.pdbx_strand_id
1 'polypeptide(L)' 'EGSIQEVADGLAQEILDRTQADTTINNNVSSLTNRVKVNEDKLTIINGNESTTGSIANAIKQAKSYTDTTVTAE' A
#
# COMPACT_ATOMS: atom_id res chain seq x y z
N GLU A 1 -45.74 19.77 -2.14
CA GLU A 1 -45.04 19.61 -3.38
C GLU A 1 -44.27 20.87 -3.73
N GLY A 2 -42.97 20.77 -3.80
CA GLY A 2 -42.11 21.85 -4.22
C GLY A 2 -42.08 23.07 -3.30
N SER A 3 -42.47 22.91 -2.03
CA SER A 3 -42.35 24.01 -1.09
C SER A 3 -40.89 24.38 -0.85
N ILE A 4 -40.66 25.61 -0.40
CA ILE A 4 -39.30 26.05 -0.04
C ILE A 4 -38.72 25.11 0.99
N GLN A 5 -39.51 24.67 1.97
CA GLN A 5 -39.05 23.77 3.01
C GLN A 5 -38.63 22.40 2.45
N GLU A 6 -39.43 21.88 1.51
CA GLU A 6 -39.08 20.59 0.89
C GLU A 6 -37.78 20.68 0.12
N VAL A 7 -37.57 21.77 -0.60
CA VAL A 7 -36.33 21.99 -1.35
C VAL A 7 -35.14 22.10 -0.39
N ALA A 8 -35.33 22.87 0.69
CA ALA A 8 -34.26 23.03 1.69
C ALA A 8 -33.92 21.69 2.36
N ASP A 9 -34.90 20.87 2.68
CA ASP A 9 -34.70 19.56 3.30
C ASP A 9 -33.96 18.62 2.35
N GLY A 10 -34.36 18.64 1.05
CA GLY A 10 -33.69 17.84 0.04
C GLY A 10 -32.24 18.23 -0.15
N LEU A 11 -31.97 19.54 -0.15
CA LEU A 11 -30.59 20.03 -0.26
C LEU A 11 -29.75 19.63 0.97
N ALA A 12 -30.31 19.74 2.18
CA ALA A 12 -29.62 19.33 3.39
C ALA A 12 -29.26 17.85 3.35
N GLN A 13 -30.18 17.00 2.87
CA GLN A 13 -29.91 15.57 2.74
C GLN A 13 -28.81 15.29 1.71
N GLU A 14 -28.87 16.00 0.58
CA GLU A 14 -27.84 15.87 -0.46
C GLU A 14 -26.45 16.22 0.06
N ILE A 15 -26.35 17.31 0.81
CA ILE A 15 -25.07 17.73 1.40
C ILE A 15 -24.55 16.64 2.36
N LEU A 16 -25.45 16.08 3.18
CA LEU A 16 -25.07 15.03 4.12
C LEU A 16 -24.57 13.79 3.38
N ASP A 17 -25.32 13.36 2.35
CA ASP A 17 -24.96 12.18 1.57
C ASP A 17 -23.60 12.35 0.89
N ARG A 18 -23.33 13.51 0.33
CA ARG A 18 -22.06 13.80 -0.33
C ARG A 18 -20.92 13.86 0.67
N THR A 19 -21.14 14.44 1.84
CA THR A 19 -20.14 14.50 2.90
C THR A 19 -19.75 13.09 3.33
N GLN A 20 -20.72 12.20 3.48
CA GLN A 20 -20.47 10.81 3.87
C GLN A 20 -19.71 10.08 2.77
N ALA A 21 -20.10 10.28 1.51
CA ALA A 21 -19.40 9.67 0.39
C ALA A 21 -17.96 10.14 0.30
N ASP A 22 -17.73 11.44 0.47
CA ASP A 22 -16.38 12.00 0.44
C ASP A 22 -15.51 11.44 1.56
N THR A 23 -16.07 11.28 2.76
CA THR A 23 -15.34 10.69 3.89
C THR A 23 -14.92 9.24 3.56
N THR A 24 -15.83 8.47 2.99
CA THR A 24 -15.55 7.08 2.59
C THR A 24 -14.43 7.04 1.55
N ILE A 25 -14.52 7.91 0.53
CA ILE A 25 -13.49 7.99 -0.51
C ILE A 25 -12.14 8.37 0.08
N ASN A 26 -12.11 9.37 0.95
CA ASN A 26 -10.86 9.81 1.59
C ASN A 26 -10.24 8.70 2.42
N ASN A 27 -11.05 7.93 3.15
CA ASN A 27 -10.55 6.82 3.94
C ASN A 27 -9.98 5.72 3.04
N ASN A 28 -10.65 5.43 1.92
CA ASN A 28 -10.17 4.44 0.96
C ASN A 28 -8.86 4.89 0.31
N VAL A 29 -8.75 6.17 -0.05
CA VAL A 29 -7.52 6.73 -0.62
C VAL A 29 -6.37 6.62 0.37
N SER A 30 -6.61 6.93 1.65
CA SER A 30 -5.58 6.80 2.69
C SER A 30 -5.10 5.36 2.83
N SER A 31 -6.02 4.40 2.83
CA SER A 31 -5.69 2.98 2.92
C SER A 31 -4.86 2.54 1.71
N LEU A 32 -5.26 2.96 0.51
CA LEU A 32 -4.54 2.61 -0.71
C LEU A 32 -3.15 3.24 -0.73
N THR A 33 -3.03 4.49 -0.28
CA THR A 33 -1.73 5.18 -0.18
C THR A 33 -0.78 4.40 0.72
N ASN A 34 -1.28 3.93 1.87
CA ASN A 34 -0.46 3.14 2.80
C ASN A 34 -0.04 1.81 2.18
N ARG A 35 -0.95 1.13 1.47
CA ARG A 35 -0.64 -0.14 0.83
C ARG A 35 0.40 0.03 -0.27
N VAL A 36 0.26 1.08 -1.07
CA VAL A 36 1.24 1.40 -2.11
C VAL A 36 2.61 1.63 -1.50
N LYS A 37 2.67 2.43 -0.42
CA LYS A 37 3.93 2.72 0.25
C LYS A 37 4.60 1.45 0.77
N VAL A 38 3.84 0.58 1.42
CA VAL A 38 4.36 -0.69 1.94
C VAL A 38 4.89 -1.54 0.79
N ASN A 39 4.15 -1.60 -0.33
CA ASN A 39 4.56 -2.38 -1.49
C ASN A 39 5.81 -1.80 -2.15
N GLU A 40 5.90 -0.48 -2.23
CA GLU A 40 7.11 0.18 -2.76
C GLU A 40 8.32 -0.11 -1.88
N ASP A 41 8.15 -0.06 -0.57
CA ASP A 41 9.23 -0.37 0.37
C ASP A 41 9.70 -1.82 0.21
N LYS A 42 8.76 -2.75 0.05
CA LYS A 42 9.09 -4.16 -0.18
C LYS A 42 9.82 -4.37 -1.50
N LEU A 43 9.38 -3.67 -2.54
CA LEU A 43 10.06 -3.74 -3.84
C LEU A 43 11.48 -3.19 -3.78
N THR A 44 11.68 -2.12 -3.03
CA THR A 44 13.01 -1.56 -2.82
C THR A 44 13.94 -2.59 -2.18
N ILE A 45 13.43 -3.34 -1.21
CA ILE A 45 14.21 -4.40 -0.56
C ILE A 45 14.49 -5.54 -1.55
N ILE A 46 13.45 -6.03 -2.23
CA ILE A 46 13.59 -7.16 -3.17
C ILE A 46 14.60 -6.83 -4.27
N ASN A 47 14.58 -5.59 -4.75
CA ASN A 47 15.47 -5.12 -5.81
C ASN A 47 16.81 -4.60 -5.30
N GLY A 48 17.09 -4.75 -4.01
CA GLY A 48 18.34 -4.30 -3.41
C GLY A 48 19.55 -5.10 -3.89
N ASN A 49 20.73 -4.69 -3.42
CA ASN A 49 21.98 -5.34 -3.81
C ASN A 49 22.30 -6.50 -2.86
N GLU A 50 23.49 -7.09 -3.02
CA GLU A 50 23.93 -8.24 -2.23
C GLU A 50 23.97 -7.97 -0.72
N SER A 51 24.11 -6.70 -0.32
CA SER A 51 24.18 -6.33 1.09
C SER A 51 22.80 -6.06 1.70
N THR A 52 21.75 -6.03 0.87
CA THR A 52 20.41 -5.77 1.33
C THR A 52 19.73 -7.05 1.78
N THR A 53 19.56 -7.22 3.10
CA THR A 53 18.85 -8.39 3.64
C THR A 53 17.45 -8.46 3.06
N GLY A 54 17.09 -9.62 2.54
CA GLY A 54 15.78 -9.84 1.93
C GLY A 54 15.71 -9.57 0.43
N SER A 55 16.82 -9.13 -0.18
CA SER A 55 16.87 -8.96 -1.63
C SER A 55 17.12 -10.29 -2.32
N ILE A 56 16.76 -10.36 -3.60
CA ILE A 56 17.06 -11.52 -4.42
C ILE A 56 18.59 -11.70 -4.53
N ALA A 57 19.33 -10.60 -4.76
CA ALA A 57 20.78 -10.64 -4.86
C ALA A 57 21.42 -11.17 -3.58
N ASN A 58 20.90 -10.76 -2.42
CA ASN A 58 21.40 -11.24 -1.13
C ASN A 58 21.14 -12.74 -0.95
N ALA A 59 19.96 -13.22 -1.35
CA ALA A 59 19.62 -14.65 -1.26
C ALA A 59 20.56 -15.49 -2.13
N ILE A 60 20.85 -15.02 -3.35
CA ILE A 60 21.76 -15.70 -4.26
C ILE A 60 23.16 -15.74 -3.67
N LYS A 61 23.62 -14.63 -3.10
CA LYS A 61 24.94 -14.56 -2.46
C LYS A 61 25.04 -15.56 -1.31
N GLN A 62 24.01 -15.63 -0.47
CA GLN A 62 24.00 -16.56 0.66
C GLN A 62 24.01 -18.01 0.19
N ALA A 63 23.24 -18.33 -0.83
CA ALA A 63 23.20 -19.67 -1.38
C ALA A 63 24.57 -20.06 -1.96
N LYS A 64 25.22 -19.14 -2.67
CA LYS A 64 26.55 -19.36 -3.22
C LYS A 64 27.56 -19.56 -2.11
N SER A 65 27.53 -18.75 -1.07
CA SER A 65 28.44 -18.87 0.07
C SER A 65 28.27 -20.21 0.77
N TYR A 66 27.03 -20.66 0.94
CA TYR A 66 26.78 -21.97 1.52
C TYR A 66 27.37 -23.09 0.68
N THR A 67 27.18 -23.05 -0.64
CA THR A 67 27.70 -24.03 -1.57
C THR A 67 29.24 -24.04 -1.54
N ASP A 68 29.86 -22.88 -1.62
CA ASP A 68 31.31 -22.75 -1.62
C ASP A 68 31.91 -23.30 -0.32
N THR A 69 31.31 -22.97 0.82
CA THR A 69 31.76 -23.45 2.12
C THR A 69 31.63 -24.97 2.21
N THR A 70 30.52 -25.51 1.77
CA THR A 70 30.26 -26.95 1.83
C THR A 70 31.22 -27.71 0.94
N VAL A 71 31.45 -27.24 -0.29
CA VAL A 71 32.40 -27.88 -1.21
C VAL A 71 33.81 -27.81 -0.68
N THR A 72 34.22 -26.66 -0.14
CA THR A 72 35.55 -26.48 0.42
C THR A 72 35.82 -27.41 1.62
N ALA A 73 34.76 -27.67 2.42
CA ALA A 73 34.88 -28.50 3.62
C ALA A 73 35.08 -29.98 3.29
N GLU A 74 34.75 -30.37 2.08
CA GLU A 74 34.98 -31.75 1.63
C GLU A 74 36.40 -31.96 1.20
#